data_1d1237ee496c40ff89b7465670a94863
#
_entry.id   1d1237ee496c40ff89b7465670a94863
#
_cell.length_a   1.000
_cell.length_b   1.000
_cell.length_c   1.000
_cell.angle_alpha   90.00
_cell.angle_beta   90.00
_cell.angle_gamma   90.00
#
_symmetry.space_group_name_H-M   'P 1'
#
loop_
_entity.id
_entity.type
_entity.pdbx_description
1 polymer ?
#
loop_
_entity_poly.entity_id
_entity_poly.type
_entity_poly.pdbx_seq_one_letter_code
_entity_poly.pdbx_strand_id
1 'polypeptide(L)'
;MLLEISIKNFAIIEAISLNFEKGMTVLTGETGAGKSIIIDAMNLMLGARATTDVIRHGAPKAEIEGLFSVENSRLLQELFDEQGLEMGDEIIIRREILQNGRSVSRVNGQMVNLSVLRAIGQHLVDIHGQHDQEELMRPQLHIQMLDEFGDAAFLDLKETYQTSFDAYRKMRKQVLEVKKNQQEHKARIETVSYTHL
;
A
#
# COMPACT_ATOMS: atom_id res chain seq x y z
N MET A 1 -6.57 -10.52 -8.66
CA MET A 1 -7.76 -11.17 -8.05
C MET A 1 -7.30 -12.13 -6.96
N LEU A 2 -7.93 -12.19 -5.78
CA LEU A 2 -7.64 -13.21 -4.76
C LEU A 2 -8.15 -14.58 -5.26
N LEU A 3 -7.28 -15.59 -5.27
CA LEU A 3 -7.58 -16.96 -5.68
C LEU A 3 -7.82 -17.87 -4.48
N GLU A 4 -6.99 -17.73 -3.45
CA GLU A 4 -7.07 -18.55 -2.25
C GLU A 4 -6.65 -17.72 -1.02
N ILE A 5 -7.29 -17.98 0.12
CA ILE A 5 -6.83 -17.55 1.44
C ILE A 5 -6.77 -18.73 2.40
N SER A 6 -5.64 -18.90 3.07
CA SER A 6 -5.44 -19.86 4.15
C SER A 6 -5.19 -19.14 5.46
N ILE A 7 -5.97 -19.48 6.48
CA ILE A 7 -5.89 -18.86 7.82
C ILE A 7 -5.69 -19.96 8.84
N LYS A 8 -4.68 -19.84 9.70
CA LYS A 8 -4.38 -20.81 10.76
C LYS A 8 -4.17 -20.13 12.10
N ASN A 9 -4.75 -20.69 13.14
CA ASN A 9 -4.62 -20.24 14.53
C ASN A 9 -4.95 -18.75 14.73
N PHE A 10 -6.02 -18.28 14.10
CA PHE A 10 -6.43 -16.88 14.10
C PHE A 10 -7.77 -16.74 14.82
N ALA A 11 -7.81 -15.99 15.91
CA ALA A 11 -8.99 -15.81 16.76
C ALA A 11 -9.63 -17.16 17.13
N ILE A 12 -10.85 -17.42 16.70
CA ILE A 12 -11.56 -18.69 16.92
C ILE A 12 -11.25 -19.74 15.83
N ILE A 13 -10.59 -19.35 14.74
CA ILE A 13 -10.30 -20.24 13.60
C ILE A 13 -9.05 -21.05 13.93
N GLU A 14 -9.18 -22.37 13.89
CA GLU A 14 -8.04 -23.28 13.97
C GLU A 14 -7.31 -23.39 12.63
N ALA A 15 -8.03 -23.73 11.57
CA ALA A 15 -7.55 -23.73 10.20
C ALA A 15 -8.74 -23.65 9.24
N ILE A 16 -8.62 -22.80 8.22
CA ILE A 16 -9.54 -22.71 7.09
C ILE A 16 -8.77 -22.37 5.83
N SER A 17 -9.20 -22.95 4.70
CA SER A 17 -8.78 -22.51 3.36
C SER A 17 -10.02 -22.26 2.53
N LEU A 18 -10.04 -21.10 1.85
CA LEU A 18 -11.14 -20.66 1.01
C LEU A 18 -10.59 -20.34 -0.39
N ASN A 19 -11.21 -20.94 -1.40
CA ASN A 19 -10.92 -20.65 -2.80
C ASN A 19 -11.97 -19.69 -3.36
N PHE A 20 -11.53 -18.78 -4.21
CA PHE A 20 -12.36 -17.78 -4.85
C PHE A 20 -12.33 -17.95 -6.37
N GLU A 21 -13.49 -17.93 -6.99
CA GLU A 21 -13.65 -17.96 -8.44
C GLU A 21 -13.94 -16.56 -8.97
N LYS A 22 -13.84 -16.39 -10.31
CA LYS A 22 -14.23 -15.12 -10.96
C LYS A 22 -15.72 -14.84 -10.72
N GLY A 23 -16.03 -13.61 -10.38
CA GLY A 23 -17.40 -13.17 -10.12
C GLY A 23 -17.63 -12.82 -8.66
N MET A 24 -18.79 -13.16 -8.13
CA MET A 24 -19.22 -12.78 -6.79
C MET A 24 -19.22 -14.00 -5.86
N THR A 25 -18.49 -13.92 -4.77
CA THR A 25 -18.53 -14.93 -3.68
C THR A 25 -19.31 -14.36 -2.49
N VAL A 26 -20.28 -15.08 -1.97
CA VAL A 26 -21.10 -14.68 -0.84
C VAL A 26 -20.77 -15.53 0.39
N LEU A 27 -20.39 -14.86 1.49
CA LEU A 27 -20.20 -15.48 2.80
C LEU A 27 -21.47 -15.31 3.63
N THR A 28 -22.17 -16.40 3.91
CA THR A 28 -23.41 -16.38 4.74
C THR A 28 -23.13 -17.01 6.11
N GLY A 29 -23.88 -16.60 7.12
CA GLY A 29 -23.79 -17.11 8.49
C GLY A 29 -24.36 -16.12 9.50
N GLU A 30 -24.55 -16.55 10.72
CA GLU A 30 -25.04 -15.69 11.82
C GLU A 30 -24.03 -14.61 12.20
N THR A 31 -24.49 -13.52 12.81
CA THR A 31 -23.66 -12.46 13.35
C THR A 31 -22.73 -13.04 14.43
N GLY A 32 -21.41 -12.86 14.29
CA GLY A 32 -20.41 -13.45 15.19
C GLY A 32 -19.83 -14.79 14.73
N ALA A 33 -20.37 -15.42 13.66
CA ALA A 33 -19.91 -16.73 13.17
C ALA A 33 -18.63 -16.73 12.33
N GLY A 34 -17.75 -15.73 12.49
CA GLY A 34 -16.44 -15.71 11.84
C GLY A 34 -16.34 -14.96 10.52
N LYS A 35 -17.43 -14.40 9.96
CA LYS A 35 -17.37 -13.59 8.72
C LYS A 35 -16.43 -12.40 8.86
N SER A 36 -16.59 -11.62 9.92
CA SER A 36 -15.72 -10.46 10.21
C SER A 36 -14.28 -10.88 10.44
N ILE A 37 -14.06 -12.05 11.05
CA ILE A 37 -12.72 -12.59 11.33
C ILE A 37 -11.96 -12.88 10.03
N ILE A 38 -12.64 -13.31 8.96
CA ILE A 38 -12.02 -13.53 7.65
C ILE A 38 -11.60 -12.18 7.06
N ILE A 39 -12.44 -11.15 7.14
CA ILE A 39 -12.12 -9.79 6.68
C ILE A 39 -10.95 -9.21 7.50
N ASP A 40 -10.95 -9.40 8.82
CA ASP A 40 -9.86 -8.97 9.70
C ASP A 40 -8.55 -9.66 9.34
N ALA A 41 -8.59 -10.96 9.05
CA ALA A 41 -7.43 -11.71 8.57
C ALA A 41 -6.92 -11.17 7.23
N MET A 42 -7.81 -10.86 6.27
CA MET A 42 -7.45 -10.24 5.00
C MET A 42 -6.79 -8.86 5.21
N ASN A 43 -7.37 -8.00 6.04
CA ASN A 43 -6.79 -6.71 6.38
C ASN A 43 -5.39 -6.85 6.98
N LEU A 44 -5.21 -7.80 7.89
CA LEU A 44 -3.91 -8.07 8.49
C LEU A 44 -2.91 -8.60 7.46
N MET A 45 -3.31 -9.50 6.58
CA MET A 45 -2.47 -10.00 5.49
C MET A 45 -2.00 -8.88 4.58
N LEU A 46 -2.84 -7.89 4.30
CA LEU A 46 -2.56 -6.74 3.44
C LEU A 46 -1.84 -5.58 4.15
N GLY A 47 -1.37 -5.77 5.39
CA GLY A 47 -0.49 -4.81 6.05
C GLY A 47 -1.15 -3.96 7.14
N ALA A 48 -2.33 -4.31 7.62
CA ALA A 48 -2.89 -3.69 8.83
C ALA A 48 -2.04 -4.03 10.07
N ARG A 49 -2.14 -3.19 11.10
CA ARG A 49 -1.40 -3.38 12.35
C ARG A 49 -1.94 -4.60 13.10
N ALA A 50 -1.05 -5.53 13.44
CA ALA A 50 -1.41 -6.73 14.21
C ALA A 50 -1.17 -6.52 15.70
N THR A 51 -2.07 -7.09 16.52
CA THR A 51 -1.88 -7.28 17.95
C THR A 51 -1.81 -8.78 18.25
N THR A 52 -1.29 -9.16 19.41
CA THR A 52 -1.18 -10.58 19.80
C THR A 52 -2.54 -11.21 20.12
N ASP A 53 -3.56 -10.41 20.34
CA ASP A 53 -4.92 -10.85 20.70
C ASP A 53 -5.60 -11.62 19.56
N VAL A 54 -5.09 -11.46 18.32
CA VAL A 54 -5.60 -12.22 17.16
C VAL A 54 -5.10 -13.66 17.12
N ILE A 55 -4.12 -14.02 17.95
CA ILE A 55 -3.60 -15.39 17.99
C ILE A 55 -4.58 -16.27 18.80
N ARG A 56 -4.96 -17.42 18.22
CA ARG A 56 -5.80 -18.40 18.89
C ARG A 56 -5.18 -18.81 20.22
N HIS A 57 -6.02 -18.86 21.26
CA HIS A 57 -5.57 -19.24 22.59
C HIS A 57 -4.85 -20.61 22.58
N GLY A 58 -3.66 -20.67 23.16
CA GLY A 58 -2.82 -21.86 23.19
C GLY A 58 -1.96 -22.10 21.95
N ALA A 59 -2.10 -21.30 20.89
CA ALA A 59 -1.27 -21.41 19.69
C ALA A 59 -0.02 -20.51 19.80
N PRO A 60 1.14 -20.94 19.29
CA PRO A 60 2.38 -20.15 19.34
C PRO A 60 2.39 -18.98 18.35
N LYS A 61 1.61 -19.03 17.30
CA LYS A 61 1.50 -18.01 16.25
C LYS A 61 0.19 -18.14 15.49
N ALA A 62 -0.23 -17.04 14.86
CA ALA A 62 -1.24 -17.02 13.80
C ALA A 62 -0.55 -16.92 12.44
N GLU A 63 -1.09 -17.58 11.43
CA GLU A 63 -0.61 -17.54 10.05
C GLU A 63 -1.75 -17.24 9.10
N ILE A 64 -1.48 -16.30 8.18
CA ILE A 64 -2.41 -15.93 7.12
C ILE A 64 -1.63 -15.93 5.81
N GLU A 65 -2.15 -16.61 4.82
CA GLU A 65 -1.54 -16.70 3.49
C GLU A 65 -2.61 -16.49 2.42
N GLY A 66 -2.30 -15.69 1.42
CA GLY A 66 -3.18 -15.43 0.29
C GLY A 66 -2.44 -15.59 -1.02
N LEU A 67 -3.09 -16.21 -1.99
CA LEU A 67 -2.66 -16.33 -3.37
C LEU A 67 -3.47 -15.37 -4.24
N PHE A 68 -2.79 -14.53 -4.98
CA PHE A 68 -3.38 -13.54 -5.87
C PHE A 68 -2.94 -13.77 -7.31
N SER A 69 -3.89 -13.78 -8.24
CA SER A 69 -3.59 -13.62 -9.67
C SER A 69 -3.52 -12.14 -10.00
N VAL A 70 -2.47 -11.73 -10.70
CA VAL A 70 -2.21 -10.34 -11.05
C VAL A 70 -2.27 -10.20 -12.56
N GLU A 71 -3.19 -9.37 -13.05
CA GLU A 71 -3.18 -8.90 -14.44
C GLU A 71 -2.15 -7.75 -14.53
N ASN A 72 -1.45 -7.65 -15.67
CA ASN A 72 -0.36 -6.70 -15.93
C ASN A 72 -0.63 -5.28 -15.37
N SER A 73 -0.27 -5.05 -14.12
CA SER A 73 -0.32 -3.75 -13.47
C SER A 73 1.07 -3.12 -13.48
N ARG A 74 1.26 -2.10 -14.32
CA ARG A 74 2.54 -1.37 -14.40
C ARG A 74 2.96 -0.80 -13.06
N LEU A 75 2.02 -0.25 -12.30
CA LEU A 75 2.31 0.33 -10.98
C LEU A 75 2.82 -0.72 -9.98
N LEU A 76 2.21 -1.90 -10.00
CA LEU A 76 2.63 -3.00 -9.14
C LEU A 76 4.00 -3.54 -9.57
N GLN A 77 4.28 -3.62 -10.89
CA GLN A 77 5.59 -4.01 -11.41
C GLN A 77 6.68 -3.03 -10.96
N GLU A 78 6.46 -1.72 -11.12
CA GLU A 78 7.39 -0.68 -10.68
C GLU A 78 7.69 -0.80 -9.17
N LEU A 79 6.66 -1.07 -8.34
CA LEU A 79 6.82 -1.26 -6.90
C LEU A 79 7.64 -2.52 -6.57
N PHE A 80 7.45 -3.62 -7.30
CA PHE A 80 8.21 -4.84 -7.12
C PHE A 80 9.68 -4.64 -7.50
N ASP A 81 9.94 -3.97 -8.65
CA ASP A 81 11.28 -3.66 -9.12
C ASP A 81 12.04 -2.76 -8.14
N GLU A 82 11.39 -1.72 -7.59
CA GLU A 82 11.97 -0.84 -6.58
C GLU A 82 12.39 -1.58 -5.29
N GLN A 83 11.65 -2.63 -4.95
CA GLN A 83 11.92 -3.42 -3.74
C GLN A 83 12.81 -4.66 -4.02
N GLY A 84 13.21 -4.88 -5.28
CA GLY A 84 13.99 -6.05 -5.68
C GLY A 84 13.23 -7.37 -5.51
N LEU A 85 11.90 -7.33 -5.66
CA LEU A 85 11.02 -8.49 -5.59
C LEU A 85 10.75 -9.00 -7.01
N GLU A 86 10.67 -10.32 -7.16
CA GLU A 86 10.26 -10.93 -8.42
C GLU A 86 8.73 -10.94 -8.53
N MET A 87 8.19 -10.37 -9.61
CA MET A 87 6.77 -10.39 -9.93
C MET A 87 6.51 -11.44 -10.99
N GLY A 88 5.60 -12.39 -10.68
CA GLY A 88 5.06 -13.35 -11.63
C GLY A 88 3.58 -13.07 -11.91
N ASP A 89 2.92 -14.00 -12.63
CA ASP A 89 1.47 -13.96 -12.87
C ASP A 89 0.67 -14.15 -11.57
N GLU A 90 1.33 -14.70 -10.55
CA GLU A 90 0.75 -14.93 -9.23
C GLU A 90 1.66 -14.34 -8.14
N ILE A 91 1.02 -13.83 -7.09
CA ILE A 91 1.69 -13.29 -5.91
C ILE A 91 1.18 -14.04 -4.68
N ILE A 92 2.12 -14.55 -3.88
CA ILE A 92 1.83 -15.15 -2.58
C ILE A 92 2.22 -14.15 -1.49
N ILE A 93 1.24 -13.77 -0.68
CA ILE A 93 1.46 -12.98 0.52
C ILE A 93 1.28 -13.89 1.73
N ARG A 94 2.29 -13.93 2.61
CA ARG A 94 2.21 -14.66 3.87
C ARG A 94 2.57 -13.75 5.03
N ARG A 95 1.74 -13.81 6.07
CA ARG A 95 1.98 -13.10 7.32
C ARG A 95 1.89 -14.02 8.51
N GLU A 96 2.88 -13.95 9.39
CA GLU A 96 2.94 -14.68 10.65
C GLU A 96 2.96 -13.66 11.81
N ILE A 97 2.13 -13.89 12.81
CA ILE A 97 2.05 -13.07 14.03
C ILE A 97 2.42 -13.99 15.20
N LEU A 98 3.50 -13.65 15.90
CA LEU A 98 4.02 -14.46 16.99
C LEU A 98 3.58 -13.92 18.35
N GLN A 99 3.50 -14.78 19.36
CA GLN A 99 3.11 -14.41 20.75
C GLN A 99 4.01 -13.33 21.37
N ASN A 100 5.27 -13.22 20.93
CA ASN A 100 6.19 -12.17 21.40
C ASN A 100 5.94 -10.79 20.79
N GLY A 101 4.84 -10.60 20.07
CA GLY A 101 4.46 -9.36 19.40
C GLY A 101 5.18 -9.09 18.08
N ARG A 102 6.10 -9.97 17.65
CA ARG A 102 6.75 -9.84 16.33
C ARG A 102 5.81 -10.31 15.24
N SER A 103 5.86 -9.62 14.11
CA SER A 103 5.15 -10.02 12.88
C SER A 103 6.16 -10.15 11.75
N VAL A 104 6.04 -11.24 11.01
CA VAL A 104 6.88 -11.51 9.84
C VAL A 104 5.99 -11.52 8.60
N SER A 105 6.37 -10.74 7.60
CA SER A 105 5.65 -10.64 6.32
C SER A 105 6.55 -11.12 5.19
N ARG A 106 5.98 -11.89 4.28
CA ARG A 106 6.68 -12.36 3.07
C ARG A 106 5.81 -12.15 1.83
N VAL A 107 6.46 -11.79 0.75
CA VAL A 107 5.90 -11.73 -0.59
C VAL A 107 6.75 -12.62 -1.48
N ASN A 108 6.14 -13.58 -2.14
CA ASN A 108 6.82 -14.62 -2.94
C ASN A 108 8.01 -15.28 -2.19
N GLY A 109 7.81 -15.54 -0.88
CA GLY A 109 8.83 -16.13 -0.01
C GLY A 109 9.88 -15.15 0.54
N GLN A 110 10.05 -13.97 -0.03
CA GLN A 110 11.00 -12.95 0.44
C GLN A 110 10.42 -12.14 1.59
N MET A 111 11.23 -11.84 2.61
CA MET A 111 10.80 -11.02 3.74
C MET A 111 10.68 -9.56 3.32
N VAL A 112 9.54 -8.96 3.66
CA VAL A 112 9.27 -7.53 3.42
C VAL A 112 8.88 -6.83 4.71
N ASN A 113 9.13 -5.53 4.77
CA ASN A 113 8.64 -4.71 5.87
C ASN A 113 7.14 -4.39 5.71
N LEU A 114 6.52 -3.91 6.78
CA LEU A 114 5.07 -3.66 6.81
C LEU A 114 4.63 -2.54 5.86
N SER A 115 5.49 -1.55 5.58
CA SER A 115 5.17 -0.45 4.66
C SER A 115 5.11 -0.94 3.22
N VAL A 116 6.05 -1.79 2.81
CA VAL A 116 6.05 -2.43 1.48
C VAL A 116 4.85 -3.36 1.33
N LEU A 117 4.58 -4.20 2.35
CA LEU A 117 3.40 -5.06 2.33
C LEU A 117 2.11 -4.27 2.14
N ARG A 118 1.97 -3.14 2.85
CA ARG A 118 0.80 -2.27 2.73
C ARG A 118 0.68 -1.64 1.35
N ALA A 119 1.79 -1.16 0.79
CA ALA A 119 1.81 -0.60 -0.56
C ALA A 119 1.38 -1.63 -1.61
N ILE A 120 1.89 -2.87 -1.53
CA ILE A 120 1.46 -3.97 -2.41
C ILE A 120 -0.02 -4.29 -2.19
N GLY A 121 -0.45 -4.41 -0.93
CA GLY A 121 -1.83 -4.76 -0.58
C GLY A 121 -2.88 -3.80 -1.14
N GLN A 122 -2.60 -2.51 -1.16
CA GLN A 122 -3.48 -1.47 -1.73
C GLN A 122 -3.72 -1.62 -3.24
N HIS A 123 -2.79 -2.28 -3.96
CA HIS A 123 -2.94 -2.56 -5.39
C HIS A 123 -3.59 -3.93 -5.68
N LEU A 124 -3.71 -4.80 -4.68
CA LEU A 124 -4.24 -6.15 -4.85
C LEU A 124 -5.71 -6.28 -4.51
N VAL A 125 -6.14 -5.62 -3.44
CA VAL A 125 -7.51 -5.74 -2.91
C VAL A 125 -7.96 -4.41 -2.34
N ASP A 126 -9.18 -4.05 -2.67
CA ASP A 126 -9.92 -2.98 -2.03
C ASP A 126 -10.94 -3.61 -1.05
N ILE A 127 -10.86 -3.22 0.22
CA ILE A 127 -11.72 -3.77 1.28
C ILE A 127 -12.63 -2.65 1.79
N HIS A 128 -13.91 -2.77 1.49
CA HIS A 128 -14.93 -1.87 2.02
C HIS A 128 -15.60 -2.48 3.26
N GLY A 129 -15.20 -2.04 4.45
CA GLY A 129 -15.74 -2.45 5.74
C GLY A 129 -16.77 -1.47 6.31
N GLN A 130 -17.34 -1.83 7.45
CA GLN A 130 -18.31 -0.96 8.17
C GLN A 130 -17.67 0.36 8.66
N HIS A 131 -16.35 0.48 8.65
CA HIS A 131 -15.59 1.63 9.12
C HIS A 131 -14.87 2.39 8.00
N ASP A 132 -14.98 1.96 6.74
CA ASP A 132 -14.22 2.50 5.59
C ASP A 132 -14.87 3.73 4.93
N GLN A 133 -15.51 4.57 5.70
CA GLN A 133 -15.84 5.94 5.25
C GLN A 133 -14.56 6.82 5.15
N GLU A 134 -13.39 6.27 5.47
CA GLU A 134 -12.16 7.06 5.56
C GLU A 134 -11.67 7.63 4.22
N GLU A 135 -11.84 6.93 3.10
CA GLU A 135 -11.39 7.45 1.80
C GLU A 135 -12.27 8.58 1.27
N LEU A 136 -13.59 8.41 1.36
CA LEU A 136 -14.56 9.48 1.05
C LEU A 136 -14.43 10.68 2.00
N MET A 137 -13.93 10.46 3.23
CA MET A 137 -13.67 11.52 4.20
C MET A 137 -12.33 12.21 4.00
N ARG A 138 -11.50 11.76 3.04
CA ARG A 138 -10.21 12.37 2.69
C ARG A 138 -10.35 13.24 1.44
N PRO A 139 -10.55 14.56 1.57
CA PRO A 139 -10.74 15.44 0.40
C PRO A 139 -9.58 15.39 -0.61
N GLN A 140 -8.37 15.00 -0.16
CA GLN A 140 -7.18 14.89 -0.99
C GLN A 140 -7.28 13.79 -2.04
N LEU A 141 -8.08 12.73 -1.78
CA LEU A 141 -8.26 11.60 -2.68
C LEU A 141 -9.39 11.82 -3.69
N HIS A 142 -10.30 12.79 -3.45
CA HIS A 142 -11.47 13.00 -4.30
C HIS A 142 -11.11 13.29 -5.75
N ILE A 143 -10.04 14.04 -6.00
CA ILE A 143 -9.57 14.30 -7.37
C ILE A 143 -9.08 13.03 -8.03
N GLN A 144 -8.35 12.17 -7.31
CA GLN A 144 -7.87 10.90 -7.86
C GLN A 144 -9.02 9.96 -8.19
N MET A 145 -9.98 9.82 -7.28
CA MET A 145 -11.20 9.04 -7.51
C MET A 145 -11.98 9.57 -8.72
N LEU A 146 -12.08 10.89 -8.90
CA LEU A 146 -12.75 11.47 -10.06
C LEU A 146 -11.98 11.19 -11.36
N ASP A 147 -10.66 11.25 -11.31
CA ASP A 147 -9.79 10.98 -12.46
C ASP A 147 -9.86 9.52 -12.95
N GLU A 148 -10.18 8.57 -12.05
CA GLU A 148 -10.38 7.15 -12.39
C GLU A 148 -11.60 6.90 -13.29
N PHE A 149 -12.57 7.83 -13.32
CA PHE A 149 -13.69 7.80 -14.25
C PHE A 149 -13.34 8.37 -15.63
N GLY A 150 -12.12 8.87 -15.83
CA GLY A 150 -11.64 9.39 -17.10
C GLY A 150 -11.44 8.27 -18.14
N ASP A 151 -11.67 8.60 -19.41
CA ASP A 151 -11.36 7.71 -20.51
C ASP A 151 -9.82 7.62 -20.77
N ALA A 152 -9.42 6.72 -21.64
CA ALA A 152 -8.01 6.52 -21.99
C ALA A 152 -7.34 7.81 -22.50
N ALA A 153 -8.07 8.64 -23.26
CA ALA A 153 -7.58 9.91 -23.80
C ALA A 153 -7.31 10.93 -22.69
N PHE A 154 -8.18 10.96 -21.66
CA PHE A 154 -7.98 11.79 -20.48
C PHE A 154 -6.75 11.34 -19.67
N LEU A 155 -6.56 10.05 -19.48
CA LEU A 155 -5.42 9.51 -18.72
C LEU A 155 -4.08 9.82 -19.41
N ASP A 156 -4.00 9.70 -20.73
CA ASP A 156 -2.82 10.07 -21.54
C ASP A 156 -2.51 11.58 -21.43
N LEU A 157 -3.54 12.41 -21.53
CA LEU A 157 -3.40 13.86 -21.35
C LEU A 157 -2.94 14.23 -19.94
N LYS A 158 -3.46 13.54 -18.92
CA LYS A 158 -3.05 13.72 -17.54
C LYS A 158 -1.57 13.36 -17.34
N GLU A 159 -1.10 12.25 -17.90
CA GLU A 159 0.31 11.83 -17.81
C GLU A 159 1.23 12.87 -18.48
N THR A 160 0.85 13.36 -19.66
CA THR A 160 1.57 14.42 -20.39
C THR A 160 1.64 15.71 -19.58
N TYR A 161 0.52 16.11 -18.97
CA TYR A 161 0.46 17.28 -18.09
C TYR A 161 1.37 17.09 -16.86
N GLN A 162 1.29 15.94 -16.19
CA GLN A 162 2.09 15.64 -15.01
C GLN A 162 3.58 15.76 -15.29
N THR A 163 4.05 15.16 -16.40
CA THR A 163 5.44 15.23 -16.84
C THR A 163 5.90 16.67 -17.08
N SER A 164 5.07 17.46 -17.76
CA SER A 164 5.36 18.88 -18.04
C SER A 164 5.36 19.73 -16.77
N PHE A 165 4.43 19.44 -15.86
CA PHE A 165 4.32 20.16 -14.57
C PHE A 165 5.51 19.86 -13.65
N ASP A 166 5.97 18.60 -13.60
CA ASP A 166 7.14 18.23 -12.80
C ASP A 166 8.42 18.86 -13.34
N ALA A 167 8.59 18.92 -14.66
CA ALA A 167 9.68 19.64 -15.29
C ALA A 167 9.63 21.14 -14.94
N TYR A 168 8.46 21.77 -15.01
CA TYR A 168 8.27 23.16 -14.59
C TYR A 168 8.61 23.37 -13.11
N ARG A 169 8.14 22.51 -12.21
CA ARG A 169 8.43 22.59 -10.78
C ARG A 169 9.92 22.50 -10.50
N LYS A 170 10.62 21.60 -11.18
CA LYS A 170 12.07 21.42 -11.06
C LYS A 170 12.82 22.67 -11.50
N MET A 171 12.48 23.25 -12.67
CA MET A 171 13.10 24.47 -13.17
C MET A 171 12.79 25.67 -12.25
N ARG A 172 11.56 25.80 -11.80
CA ARG A 172 11.17 26.86 -10.85
C ARG A 172 11.98 26.82 -9.57
N LYS A 173 12.19 25.60 -9.01
CA LYS A 173 13.02 25.41 -7.80
C LYS A 173 14.46 25.85 -8.05
N GLN A 174 15.06 25.48 -9.18
CA GLN A 174 16.41 25.90 -9.56
C GLN A 174 16.54 27.43 -9.69
N VAL A 175 15.58 28.07 -10.35
CA VAL A 175 15.57 29.54 -10.49
C VAL A 175 15.48 30.24 -9.14
N LEU A 176 14.64 29.73 -8.23
CA LEU A 176 14.52 30.29 -6.87
C LEU A 176 15.83 30.13 -6.08
N GLU A 177 16.50 29.02 -6.22
CA GLU A 177 17.78 28.72 -5.56
C GLU A 177 18.89 29.65 -6.09
N VAL A 178 18.98 29.84 -7.41
CA VAL A 178 19.93 30.77 -8.03
C VAL A 178 19.67 32.22 -7.56
N LYS A 179 18.39 32.62 -7.51
CA LYS A 179 18.04 33.99 -7.01
C LYS A 179 18.42 34.15 -5.54
N LYS A 180 18.20 33.16 -4.70
CA LYS A 180 18.59 33.17 -3.29
C LYS A 180 20.11 33.32 -3.15
N ASN A 181 20.87 32.50 -3.87
CA ASN A 181 22.34 32.55 -3.86
C ASN A 181 22.87 33.91 -4.35
N GLN A 182 22.25 34.49 -5.38
CA GLN A 182 22.62 35.86 -5.83
C GLN A 182 22.40 36.91 -4.75
N GLN A 183 21.29 36.84 -4.00
CA GLN A 183 21.03 37.76 -2.90
C GLN A 183 22.03 37.63 -1.76
N GLU A 184 22.35 36.38 -1.40
CA GLU A 184 23.37 36.08 -0.37
C GLU A 184 24.76 36.56 -0.80
N HIS A 185 25.15 36.37 -2.07
CA HIS A 185 26.41 36.90 -2.60
C HIS A 185 26.47 38.44 -2.58
N LYS A 186 25.38 39.10 -2.98
CA LYS A 186 25.33 40.56 -2.89
C LYS A 186 25.49 41.08 -1.46
N ALA A 187 24.75 40.46 -0.51
CA ALA A 187 24.86 40.83 0.90
C ALA A 187 26.28 40.62 1.46
N ARG A 188 26.96 39.52 1.04
CA ARG A 188 28.35 39.25 1.42
C ARG A 188 29.31 40.32 0.87
N ILE A 189 29.19 40.72 -0.40
CA ILE A 189 30.03 41.71 -1.02
C ILE A 189 29.85 43.05 -0.30
N GLU A 190 28.63 43.47 0.00
CA GLU A 190 28.33 44.69 0.76
C GLU A 190 28.97 44.63 2.15
N THR A 191 28.85 43.53 2.88
CA THR A 191 29.45 43.39 4.23
C THR A 191 30.98 43.45 4.18
N VAL A 192 31.63 42.81 3.21
CA VAL A 192 33.11 42.86 3.06
C VAL A 192 33.58 44.25 2.65
N SER A 193 32.82 44.98 1.83
CA SER A 193 33.16 46.35 1.43
C SER A 193 33.17 47.34 2.60
N TYR A 194 32.33 47.15 3.61
CA TYR A 194 32.27 47.96 4.82
C TYR A 194 33.38 47.68 5.84
N THR A 195 34.04 46.52 5.76
CA THR A 195 35.12 46.12 6.70
C THR A 195 36.52 46.54 6.25
N HIS A 196 36.66 47.14 5.04
CA HIS A 196 37.93 47.60 4.47
C HIS A 196 38.02 49.13 4.32
N LEU A 197 37.17 49.91 4.97
CA LEU A 197 37.28 51.34 5.19
C LEU A 197 37.55 51.61 6.67
#